data_408beff5dc8c401d5e7a54d54b422606
#
_entry.id   408beff5dc8c401d5e7a54d54b422606
#
_cell.length_a   1.000
_cell.length_b   1.000
_cell.length_c   1.000
_cell.angle_alpha   90.00
_cell.angle_beta   90.00
_cell.angle_gamma   90.00
#
_symmetry.space_group_name_H-M   'P 1'
#
loop_
_entity.id
_entity.type
_entity.pdbx_description
1 polymer ?
#
loop_
_entity_poly.entity_id
_entity_poly.type
_entity_poly.pdbx_seq_one_letter_code
_entity_poly.pdbx_strand_id
1 'polypeptide(L)'
;MILVEGSISVKACLLGGKRKVHCVYVDESKHDKNTHFILAKAKENHVRIVYTTREKIDAMASGRTHGGILAEVEQRQYQTLQDGMQNTPLLFVLEGVEDPFNLGYVIRSLYSAGCTGLILRNRDWSLAESTIL
;
A
#
# COMPACT_ATOMS: atom_id res chain seq x y z
N MET A 1 1.72 -12.99 -1.40
CA MET A 1 1.37 -11.96 -0.40
C MET A 1 2.60 -11.15 -0.07
N ILE A 2 2.42 -9.89 0.25
CA ILE A 2 3.48 -8.96 0.67
C ILE A 2 3.11 -8.32 2.00
N LEU A 3 4.10 -7.83 2.71
CA LEU A 3 3.93 -7.08 3.94
C LEU A 3 4.04 -5.57 3.64
N VAL A 4 3.03 -4.82 4.04
CA VAL A 4 2.98 -3.36 3.92
C VAL A 4 3.15 -2.75 5.31
N GLU A 5 4.01 -1.76 5.41
CA GLU A 5 4.49 -1.21 6.67
C GLU A 5 4.04 0.25 6.88
N GLY A 6 3.61 0.53 8.10
CA GLY A 6 3.25 1.87 8.52
C GLY A 6 1.78 2.25 8.30
N SER A 7 1.32 3.18 9.13
CA SER A 7 -0.09 3.57 9.18
C SER A 7 -0.63 4.13 7.87
N ILE A 8 0.18 4.90 7.14
CA ILE A 8 -0.23 5.50 5.86
C ILE A 8 -0.49 4.41 4.83
N SER A 9 0.45 3.49 4.67
CA SER A 9 0.38 2.42 3.68
C SER A 9 -0.71 1.40 4.02
N VAL A 10 -0.85 1.02 5.29
CA VAL A 10 -1.91 0.11 5.75
C VAL A 10 -3.29 0.73 5.52
N LYS A 11 -3.44 2.02 5.87
CA LYS A 11 -4.67 2.77 5.61
C LYS A 11 -5.02 2.83 4.12
N ALA A 12 -4.02 3.12 3.28
CA ALA A 12 -4.21 3.16 1.83
C ALA A 12 -4.70 1.82 1.27
N CYS A 13 -4.16 0.70 1.73
CA CYS A 13 -4.61 -0.63 1.32
C CYS A 13 -6.06 -0.92 1.74
N LEU A 14 -6.43 -0.56 2.97
CA LEU A 14 -7.79 -0.79 3.47
C LEU A 14 -8.85 0.08 2.79
N LEU A 15 -8.52 1.33 2.47
CA LEU A 15 -9.44 2.27 1.82
C LEU A 15 -9.51 2.07 0.30
N GLY A 16 -8.40 1.69 -0.31
CA GLY A 16 -8.30 1.58 -1.76
C GLY A 16 -9.13 0.45 -2.38
N GLY A 17 -9.40 -0.61 -1.63
CA GLY A 17 -10.21 -1.75 -2.06
C GLY A 17 -9.71 -2.50 -3.30
N LYS A 18 -8.50 -2.18 -3.78
CA LYS A 18 -7.91 -2.75 -4.99
C LYS A 18 -7.18 -4.07 -4.75
N ARG A 19 -6.84 -4.34 -3.51
CA ARG A 19 -6.14 -5.55 -3.08
C ARG A 19 -6.77 -6.08 -1.80
N LYS A 20 -6.81 -7.38 -1.66
CA LYS A 20 -7.28 -8.00 -0.43
C LYS A 20 -6.25 -7.81 0.67
N VAL A 21 -6.70 -7.31 1.81
CA VAL A 21 -5.93 -7.28 3.06
C VAL A 21 -6.33 -8.50 3.87
N HIS A 22 -5.37 -9.33 4.25
CA HIS A 22 -5.61 -10.57 4.97
C HIS A 22 -5.52 -10.41 6.48
N CYS A 23 -4.53 -9.65 6.93
CA CYS A 23 -4.28 -9.45 8.34
C CYS A 23 -3.64 -8.09 8.60
N VAL A 24 -4.03 -7.46 9.70
CA VAL A 24 -3.36 -6.28 10.25
C VAL A 24 -2.70 -6.70 11.57
N TYR A 25 -1.41 -6.47 11.69
CA TYR A 25 -0.63 -6.65 12.90
C TYR A 25 -0.41 -5.30 13.56
N VAL A 26 -0.70 -5.17 14.82
CA VAL A 26 -0.59 -3.91 15.54
C VAL A 26 0.06 -4.13 16.90
N ASP A 27 0.95 -3.21 17.25
CA ASP A 27 1.51 -3.11 18.59
C ASP A 27 0.39 -2.86 19.59
N GLU A 28 0.24 -3.75 20.56
CA GLU A 28 -0.81 -3.71 21.58
C GLU A 28 -0.78 -2.42 22.43
N SER A 29 0.35 -1.74 22.50
CA SER A 29 0.51 -0.44 23.18
C SER A 29 0.17 0.78 22.31
N LYS A 30 -0.16 0.58 21.05
CA LYS A 30 -0.43 1.66 20.09
C LYS A 30 -1.90 2.08 20.09
N HIS A 31 -2.18 3.29 20.62
CA HIS A 31 -3.54 3.79 20.86
C HIS A 31 -3.83 5.17 20.27
N ASP A 32 -3.08 5.60 19.25
CA ASP A 32 -3.35 6.87 18.58
C ASP A 32 -4.63 6.84 17.71
N LYS A 33 -5.17 8.02 17.43
CA LYS A 33 -6.42 8.16 16.65
C LYS A 33 -6.37 7.50 15.28
N ASN A 34 -5.22 7.58 14.61
CA ASN A 34 -5.05 7.00 13.29
C ASN A 34 -5.08 5.47 13.35
N THR A 35 -4.47 4.89 14.36
CA THR A 35 -4.52 3.44 14.62
C THR A 35 -5.95 2.99 14.92
N HIS A 36 -6.70 3.70 15.74
CA HIS A 36 -8.12 3.40 16.00
C HIS A 36 -8.94 3.42 14.72
N PHE A 37 -8.73 4.40 13.86
CA PHE A 37 -9.42 4.48 12.56
C PHE A 37 -9.08 3.27 11.69
N ILE A 38 -7.81 2.90 11.58
CA ILE A 38 -7.34 1.75 10.78
C ILE A 38 -7.96 0.45 11.28
N LEU A 39 -7.96 0.24 12.59
CA LEU A 39 -8.53 -0.97 13.20
C LEU A 39 -10.06 -1.03 13.01
N ALA A 40 -10.76 0.08 13.12
CA ALA A 40 -12.19 0.16 12.82
C ALA A 40 -12.47 -0.21 11.36
N LYS A 41 -11.67 0.33 10.43
CA LYS A 41 -11.79 0.02 9.00
C LYS A 41 -11.46 -1.43 8.67
N ALA A 42 -10.47 -2.00 9.33
CA ALA A 42 -10.15 -3.42 9.22
C ALA A 42 -11.32 -4.30 9.66
N LYS A 43 -11.98 -3.95 10.77
CA LYS A 43 -13.18 -4.65 11.26
C LYS A 43 -14.35 -4.54 10.28
N GLU A 44 -14.63 -3.36 9.74
CA GLU A 44 -15.67 -3.17 8.71
C GLU A 44 -15.41 -4.06 7.49
N ASN A 45 -14.17 -4.19 7.09
CA ASN A 45 -13.76 -5.01 5.93
C ASN A 45 -13.57 -6.50 6.28
N HIS A 46 -13.95 -6.93 7.50
CA HIS A 46 -13.76 -8.30 8.00
C HIS A 46 -12.31 -8.80 7.92
N VAL A 47 -11.36 -7.90 8.09
CA VAL A 47 -9.93 -8.21 8.09
C VAL A 47 -9.52 -8.68 9.48
N ARG A 48 -8.75 -9.74 9.54
CA ARG A 48 -8.17 -10.26 10.78
C ARG A 48 -7.22 -9.22 11.40
N ILE A 49 -7.34 -9.00 12.71
CA ILE A 49 -6.43 -8.14 13.48
C ILE A 49 -5.68 -8.99 14.49
N VAL A 50 -4.37 -8.84 14.53
CA VAL A 50 -3.49 -9.50 15.50
C VAL A 50 -2.79 -8.42 16.32
N TYR A 51 -3.13 -8.38 17.60
CA TYR A 51 -2.43 -7.55 18.59
C TYR A 51 -1.19 -8.29 19.06
N THR A 52 -0.05 -7.63 19.03
CA THR A 52 1.22 -8.27 19.39
C THR A 52 2.20 -7.25 19.97
N THR A 53 3.38 -7.73 20.39
CA THR A 53 4.41 -6.85 20.95
C THR A 53 5.18 -6.13 19.86
N ARG A 54 5.77 -4.98 20.23
CA ARG A 54 6.62 -4.20 19.32
C ARG A 54 7.77 -5.02 18.76
N GLU A 55 8.39 -5.85 19.59
CA GLU A 55 9.51 -6.73 19.20
C GLU A 55 9.13 -7.70 18.09
N LYS A 56 7.93 -8.27 18.16
CA LYS A 56 7.44 -9.16 17.10
C LYS A 56 7.17 -8.42 15.81
N ILE A 57 6.64 -7.20 15.89
CA ILE A 57 6.45 -6.33 14.72
C ILE A 57 7.80 -5.97 14.10
N ASP A 58 8.77 -5.58 14.91
CA ASP A 58 10.13 -5.27 14.46
C ASP A 58 10.79 -6.47 13.76
N ALA A 59 10.54 -7.68 14.25
CA ALA A 59 11.06 -8.92 13.64
C ALA A 59 10.39 -9.26 12.30
N MET A 60 9.15 -8.84 12.09
CA MET A 60 8.41 -9.07 10.84
C MET A 60 8.73 -8.01 9.78
N ALA A 61 9.00 -6.78 10.21
CA ALA A 61 9.21 -5.63 9.34
C ALA A 61 10.57 -5.70 8.62
N SER A 62 10.61 -5.19 7.40
CA SER A 62 11.86 -4.98 6.66
C SER A 62 12.52 -3.64 7.01
N GLY A 63 11.70 -2.64 7.35
CA GLY A 63 12.13 -1.28 7.70
C GLY A 63 12.01 -0.99 9.20
N ARG A 64 12.49 0.19 9.60
CA ARG A 64 12.41 0.67 10.99
C ARG A 64 11.32 1.74 11.20
N THR A 65 10.64 2.16 10.15
CA THR A 65 9.69 3.28 10.18
C THR A 65 8.22 2.85 10.17
N HIS A 66 7.96 1.58 10.48
CA HIS A 66 6.60 1.01 10.46
C HIS A 66 5.66 1.56 11.55
N GLY A 67 6.20 2.24 12.57
CA GLY A 67 5.39 2.85 13.62
C GLY A 67 4.50 1.89 14.42
N GLY A 68 4.81 0.59 14.45
CA GLY A 68 4.07 -0.42 15.20
C GLY A 68 2.82 -0.97 14.50
N ILE A 69 2.71 -0.82 13.19
CA ILE A 69 1.59 -1.38 12.42
C ILE A 69 2.04 -1.90 11.07
N LEU A 70 1.58 -3.11 10.72
CA LEU A 70 1.86 -3.80 9.47
C LEU A 70 0.56 -4.40 8.92
N ALA A 71 0.50 -4.65 7.62
CA ALA A 71 -0.57 -5.42 7.02
C ALA A 71 -0.05 -6.43 6.00
N GLU A 72 -0.61 -7.62 6.04
CA GLU A 72 -0.40 -8.65 5.04
C GLU A 72 -1.44 -8.51 3.95
N VAL A 73 -0.98 -8.24 2.72
CA VAL A 73 -1.84 -7.93 1.59
C VAL A 73 -1.50 -8.77 0.36
N GLU A 74 -2.44 -8.94 -0.54
CA GLU A 74 -2.16 -9.53 -1.83
C GLU A 74 -1.19 -8.67 -2.63
N GLN A 75 -0.35 -9.34 -3.42
CA GLN A 75 0.55 -8.65 -4.34
C GLN A 75 -0.27 -7.84 -5.36
N ARG A 76 0.27 -6.68 -5.76
CA ARG A 76 -0.36 -5.84 -6.78
C ARG A 76 -0.48 -6.60 -8.09
N GLN A 77 -1.67 -6.57 -8.67
CA GLN A 77 -1.90 -7.08 -10.01
C GLN A 77 -1.81 -5.93 -11.00
N TYR A 78 -1.03 -6.14 -12.04
CA TYR A 78 -0.92 -5.21 -13.16
C TYR A 78 -1.97 -5.57 -14.22
N GLN A 79 -2.56 -4.55 -14.80
CA GLN A 79 -3.52 -4.69 -15.88
C GLN A 79 -2.79 -4.75 -17.23
N THR A 80 -3.45 -5.29 -18.23
CA THR A 80 -2.98 -5.18 -19.61
C THR A 80 -3.23 -3.78 -20.16
N LEU A 81 -2.53 -3.39 -21.22
CA LEU A 81 -2.77 -2.10 -21.89
C LEU A 81 -4.22 -1.99 -22.38
N GLN A 82 -4.78 -3.08 -22.90
CA GLN A 82 -6.16 -3.12 -23.35
C GLN A 82 -7.16 -2.83 -22.24
N ASP A 83 -6.95 -3.40 -21.04
CA ASP A 83 -7.79 -3.12 -19.88
C ASP A 83 -7.72 -1.65 -19.47
N GLY A 84 -6.53 -1.04 -19.56
CA GLY A 84 -6.29 0.37 -19.24
C GLY A 84 -6.86 1.35 -20.25
N MET A 85 -7.14 0.90 -21.46
CA MET A 85 -7.66 1.75 -22.55
C MET A 85 -9.19 1.82 -22.61
N GLN A 86 -9.89 1.29 -21.62
CA GLN A 86 -11.35 1.36 -21.54
C GLN A 86 -11.83 2.78 -21.18
N ASN A 87 -12.93 3.21 -21.79
CA ASN A 87 -13.52 4.56 -21.66
C ASN A 87 -12.63 5.68 -22.23
N THR A 88 -12.58 6.85 -21.59
CA THR A 88 -11.76 7.98 -22.03
C THR A 88 -10.45 8.02 -21.22
N PRO A 89 -9.45 7.23 -21.58
CA PRO A 89 -8.25 7.09 -20.76
C PRO A 89 -7.33 8.29 -20.95
N LEU A 90 -6.71 8.70 -19.84
CA LEU A 90 -5.53 9.55 -19.82
C LEU A 90 -4.37 8.70 -19.29
N LEU A 91 -3.59 8.16 -20.21
CA LEU A 91 -2.47 7.27 -19.89
C LEU A 91 -1.15 8.02 -19.99
N PHE A 92 -0.26 7.75 -19.04
CA PHE A 92 1.12 8.22 -19.06
C PHE A 92 2.08 7.06 -19.15
N VAL A 93 3.12 7.20 -19.94
CA VAL A 93 4.26 6.30 -19.97
C VAL A 93 5.37 6.94 -19.16
N LEU A 94 5.84 6.23 -18.14
CA LEU A 94 6.92 6.69 -17.30
C LEU A 94 8.16 5.82 -17.53
N GLU A 95 9.24 6.45 -17.98
CA GLU A 95 10.50 5.79 -18.23
C GLU A 95 11.62 6.43 -17.41
N GLY A 96 12.63 5.64 -17.04
CA GLY A 96 13.83 6.12 -16.36
C GLY A 96 13.65 6.42 -14.87
N VAL A 97 12.48 6.17 -14.29
CA VAL A 97 12.27 6.30 -12.85
C VAL A 97 12.55 4.95 -12.19
N GLU A 98 13.60 4.88 -11.40
CA GLU A 98 14.04 3.67 -10.72
C GLU A 98 13.91 3.74 -9.20
N ASP A 99 13.88 4.94 -8.65
CA ASP A 99 13.74 5.19 -7.22
C ASP A 99 12.26 5.16 -6.78
N PRO A 100 11.91 4.35 -5.75
CA PRO A 100 10.54 4.23 -5.25
C PRO A 100 9.93 5.54 -4.73
N PHE A 101 10.73 6.42 -4.13
CA PHE A 101 10.25 7.72 -3.66
C PHE A 101 9.82 8.60 -4.83
N ASN A 102 10.64 8.68 -5.87
CA ASN A 102 10.33 9.41 -7.09
C ASN A 102 9.11 8.83 -7.79
N LEU A 103 8.99 7.52 -7.86
CA LEU A 103 7.81 6.86 -8.41
C LEU A 103 6.55 7.24 -7.62
N GLY A 104 6.58 7.21 -6.30
CA GLY A 104 5.48 7.62 -5.45
C GLY A 104 5.07 9.09 -5.68
N TYR A 105 6.02 10.01 -5.80
CA TYR A 105 5.76 11.41 -6.13
C TYR A 105 5.08 11.56 -7.49
N VAL A 106 5.59 10.88 -8.50
CA VAL A 106 5.02 10.95 -9.86
C VAL A 106 3.60 10.39 -9.88
N ILE A 107 3.35 9.26 -9.23
CA ILE A 107 2.01 8.66 -9.14
C ILE A 107 1.02 9.63 -8.51
N ARG A 108 1.37 10.27 -7.40
CA ARG A 108 0.50 11.25 -6.73
C ARG A 108 0.22 12.47 -7.59
N SER A 109 1.22 12.98 -8.29
CA SER A 109 1.07 14.13 -9.21
C SER A 109 0.17 13.78 -10.39
N LEU A 110 0.37 12.63 -11.03
CA LEU A 110 -0.43 12.17 -12.15
C LEU A 110 -1.86 11.84 -11.75
N TYR A 111 -2.06 11.26 -10.58
CA TYR A 111 -3.39 11.01 -10.04
C TYR A 111 -4.15 12.33 -9.87
N SER A 112 -3.52 13.35 -9.32
CA SER A 112 -4.12 14.69 -9.16
C SER A 112 -4.42 15.37 -10.50
N ALA A 113 -3.67 15.05 -11.54
CA ALA A 113 -3.91 15.55 -12.92
C ALA A 113 -4.99 14.77 -13.68
N GLY A 114 -5.64 13.78 -13.04
CA GLY A 114 -6.70 12.98 -13.66
C GLY A 114 -6.20 11.80 -14.49
N CYS A 115 -4.96 11.36 -14.28
CA CYS A 115 -4.43 10.15 -14.91
C CYS A 115 -5.27 8.92 -14.54
N THR A 116 -5.67 8.15 -15.54
CA THR A 116 -6.45 6.92 -15.36
C THR A 116 -5.61 5.66 -15.37
N GLY A 117 -4.39 5.73 -15.89
CA GLY A 117 -3.46 4.62 -15.91
C GLY A 117 -2.02 5.08 -16.13
N LEU A 118 -1.09 4.31 -15.61
CA LEU A 118 0.33 4.55 -15.71
C LEU A 118 1.01 3.31 -16.29
N ILE A 119 1.77 3.50 -17.35
CA ILE A 119 2.55 2.46 -17.99
C ILE A 119 3.99 2.56 -17.48
N LEU A 120 4.44 1.52 -16.84
CA LEU A 120 5.76 1.43 -16.24
C LEU A 120 6.61 0.35 -16.92
N ARG A 121 7.92 0.53 -16.86
CA ARG A 121 8.85 -0.54 -17.18
C ARG A 121 8.59 -1.74 -16.26
N ASN A 122 8.62 -2.93 -16.84
CA ASN A 122 8.46 -4.16 -16.06
C ASN A 122 9.59 -4.31 -15.04
N ARG A 123 9.24 -4.16 -13.77
CA ARG A 123 10.15 -4.26 -12.62
C ARG A 123 9.36 -4.73 -11.41
N ASP A 124 10.01 -5.50 -10.56
CA ASP A 124 9.43 -5.89 -9.27
C ASP A 124 9.55 -4.74 -8.26
N TRP A 125 8.41 -4.16 -7.89
CA TRP A 125 8.28 -3.10 -6.89
C TRP A 125 7.81 -3.63 -5.52
N SER A 126 7.65 -4.94 -5.35
CA SER A 126 7.02 -5.53 -4.16
C SER A 126 7.70 -5.15 -2.85
N LEU A 127 9.03 -5.06 -2.84
CA LEU A 127 9.80 -4.66 -1.65
C LEU A 127 9.70 -3.16 -1.32
N ALA A 128 9.23 -2.36 -2.26
CA ALA A 128 9.12 -0.91 -2.13
C ALA A 128 7.67 -0.42 -1.97
N GLU A 129 6.72 -1.31 -1.86
CA GLU A 129 5.29 -0.97 -1.81
C GLU A 129 4.94 0.06 -0.74
N SER A 130 5.49 -0.07 0.46
CA SER A 130 5.24 0.88 1.55
C SER A 130 5.82 2.27 1.29
N THR A 131 6.83 2.39 0.44
CA THR A 131 7.42 3.67 0.03
C THR A 131 6.60 4.36 -1.06
N ILE A 132 6.01 3.55 -1.95
CA ILE A 132 5.21 4.04 -3.09
C ILE A 132 3.81 4.47 -2.63
N LEU A 133 3.23 3.77 -1.66
CA LEU A 133 1.92 4.07 -1.08
C LEU A 133 1.96 5.29 -0.18
#